data_5583614d572be8288d868ce0bd847ca6
#
_entry.id   5583614d572be8288d868ce0bd847ca6
#
_cell.length_a   1.000
_cell.length_b   1.000
_cell.length_c   1.000
_cell.angle_alpha   90.00
_cell.angle_beta   90.00
_cell.angle_gamma   90.00
#
_symmetry.space_group_name_H-M   'P 1'
#
loop_
_entity.id
_entity.type
_entity.pdbx_description
1 polymer ?
#
loop_
_entity_poly.entity_id
_entity_poly.type
_entity_poly.pdbx_seq_one_letter_code
_entity_poly.pdbx_strand_id
1 'polypeptide(L)'
;MEHMKETSVECELIVYSKLNAMGMEALTSVGKSSENPPCMLVMRYRGDEEAPVTGLVGKGVTCDTGGYCLKPAGSMMGIKGDMAGGAAVAAAIYALAANQVKVNVTGVIPMCENRISVCAGSGRRDRFLWRKED
;
A
#
# COMPACT_ATOMS: atom_id res chain seq x y z
N MET A 1 2.68 8.80 -6.98
CA MET A 1 4.03 9.38 -6.82
C MET A 1 4.23 10.61 -7.70
N GLU A 2 3.60 10.70 -8.85
CA GLU A 2 3.75 11.87 -9.76
C GLU A 2 3.28 13.18 -9.09
N HIS A 3 2.11 13.19 -8.46
CA HIS A 3 1.60 14.36 -7.71
C HIS A 3 2.42 14.75 -6.47
N MET A 4 3.26 13.84 -5.95
CA MET A 4 4.13 14.13 -4.81
C MET A 4 5.41 14.88 -5.18
N LYS A 5 5.78 14.88 -6.49
CA LYS A 5 6.99 15.57 -6.97
C LYS A 5 6.89 17.10 -6.85
N GLU A 6 5.68 17.61 -6.75
CA GLU A 6 5.41 19.06 -6.58
C GLU A 6 5.33 19.48 -5.11
N THR A 7 5.48 18.51 -4.19
CA THR A 7 5.45 18.75 -2.75
C THR A 7 6.79 18.44 -2.12
N SER A 8 7.04 18.93 -0.92
CA SER A 8 8.24 18.63 -0.11
C SER A 8 8.21 17.25 0.57
N VAL A 9 7.43 16.29 0.02
CA VAL A 9 7.35 14.92 0.54
C VAL A 9 8.43 14.05 -0.06
N GLU A 10 9.29 13.51 0.80
CA GLU A 10 10.23 12.46 0.42
C GLU A 10 9.52 11.09 0.39
N CYS A 11 9.65 10.37 -0.73
CA CYS A 11 9.05 9.03 -0.90
C CYS A 11 10.13 7.99 -1.15
N GLU A 12 10.16 6.94 -0.33
CA GLU A 12 11.04 5.78 -0.46
C GLU A 12 10.19 4.51 -0.68
N LEU A 13 10.48 3.78 -1.77
CA LEU A 13 9.89 2.46 -2.00
C LEU A 13 10.88 1.38 -1.57
N ILE A 14 10.56 0.66 -0.51
CA ILE A 14 11.33 -0.48 -0.02
C ILE A 14 10.84 -1.73 -0.74
N VAL A 15 11.67 -2.27 -1.62
CA VAL A 15 11.34 -3.44 -2.44
C VAL A 15 11.49 -4.75 -1.69
N TYR A 16 10.93 -5.83 -2.23
CA TYR A 16 10.86 -7.16 -1.63
C TYR A 16 12.21 -7.68 -1.08
N SER A 17 13.30 -7.55 -1.86
CA SER A 17 14.62 -8.01 -1.43
C SER A 17 15.12 -7.29 -0.17
N LYS A 18 14.88 -5.97 -0.09
CA LYS A 18 15.23 -5.17 1.08
C LYS A 18 14.34 -5.50 2.29
N LEU A 19 13.03 -5.75 2.07
CA LEU A 19 12.13 -6.19 3.13
C LEU A 19 12.59 -7.51 3.76
N ASN A 20 12.99 -8.48 2.95
CA ASN A 20 13.54 -9.75 3.44
C ASN A 20 14.82 -9.55 4.25
N ALA A 21 15.75 -8.72 3.76
CA ALA A 21 16.98 -8.40 4.48
C ALA A 21 16.72 -7.70 5.83
N MET A 22 15.61 -6.96 5.95
CA MET A 22 15.15 -6.31 7.18
C MET A 22 14.38 -7.25 8.13
N GLY A 23 14.14 -8.52 7.74
CA GLY A 23 13.35 -9.45 8.53
C GLY A 23 11.86 -9.15 8.60
N MET A 24 11.28 -8.47 7.59
CA MET A 24 9.87 -8.11 7.52
C MET A 24 9.00 -9.31 7.08
N GLU A 25 9.15 -10.44 7.78
CA GLU A 25 8.57 -11.74 7.40
C GLU A 25 7.04 -11.73 7.35
N ALA A 26 6.38 -10.99 8.24
CA ALA A 26 4.92 -10.90 8.25
C ALA A 26 4.38 -10.34 6.91
N LEU A 27 4.97 -9.27 6.39
CA LEU A 27 4.58 -8.67 5.12
C LEU A 27 4.95 -9.58 3.94
N THR A 28 6.16 -10.10 3.93
CA THR A 28 6.67 -10.89 2.81
C THR A 28 5.98 -12.25 2.70
N SER A 29 5.60 -12.87 3.83
CA SER A 29 4.88 -14.15 3.83
C SER A 29 3.47 -14.05 3.24
N VAL A 30 2.76 -12.95 3.48
CA VAL A 30 1.41 -12.72 2.94
C VAL A 30 1.45 -12.53 1.42
N GLY A 31 2.41 -11.77 0.91
CA GLY A 31 2.42 -11.38 -0.50
C GLY A 31 3.32 -12.22 -1.41
N LYS A 32 4.07 -13.19 -0.89
CA LYS A 32 5.06 -13.97 -1.66
C LYS A 32 4.48 -14.81 -2.81
N SER A 33 3.19 -15.12 -2.77
CA SER A 33 2.51 -15.92 -3.79
C SER A 33 1.96 -15.09 -4.96
N SER A 34 2.07 -13.76 -4.92
CA SER A 34 1.63 -12.87 -5.98
C SER A 34 2.74 -12.63 -7.02
N GLU A 35 2.33 -12.36 -8.28
CA GLU A 35 3.22 -11.82 -9.33
C GLU A 35 3.74 -10.42 -8.98
N ASN A 36 2.99 -9.70 -8.13
CA ASN A 36 3.36 -8.40 -7.62
C ASN A 36 4.00 -8.57 -6.24
N PRO A 37 5.34 -8.60 -6.15
CA PRO A 37 6.00 -8.85 -4.88
C PRO A 37 5.68 -7.74 -3.87
N PRO A 38 5.61 -8.08 -2.57
CA PRO A 38 5.42 -7.11 -1.51
C PRO A 38 6.42 -5.98 -1.56
N CYS A 39 5.95 -4.79 -1.22
CA CYS A 39 6.81 -3.63 -1.04
C CYS A 39 6.26 -2.75 0.10
N MET A 40 7.02 -1.75 0.52
CA MET A 40 6.58 -0.80 1.52
C MET A 40 6.90 0.62 1.04
N LEU A 41 5.89 1.47 1.02
CA LEU A 41 6.07 2.88 0.75
C LEU A 41 6.28 3.61 2.08
N VAL A 42 7.38 4.34 2.17
CA VAL A 42 7.66 5.27 3.27
C VAL A 42 7.59 6.69 2.73
N MET A 43 6.80 7.53 3.39
CA MET A 43 6.61 8.92 3.01
C MET A 43 7.01 9.81 4.19
N ARG A 44 7.85 10.81 3.95
CA ARG A 44 8.33 11.71 4.99
C ARG A 44 8.01 13.16 4.61
N TYR A 45 7.30 13.85 5.48
CA TYR A 45 7.07 15.28 5.40
C TYR A 45 7.72 15.95 6.61
N ARG A 46 8.48 17.01 6.38
CA ARG A 46 9.14 17.82 7.38
C ARG A 46 8.71 19.27 7.21
N GLY A 47 7.71 19.68 8.00
CA GLY A 47 7.15 21.05 7.97
C GLY A 47 7.66 21.92 9.10
N ASP A 48 8.38 21.36 10.08
CA ASP A 48 8.92 22.06 11.23
C ASP A 48 10.20 21.36 11.72
N GLU A 49 11.30 22.07 11.85
CA GLU A 49 12.60 21.51 12.26
C GLU A 49 12.62 21.05 13.72
N GLU A 50 11.81 21.66 14.58
CA GLU A 50 11.80 21.41 16.04
C GLU A 50 10.66 20.49 16.49
N ALA A 51 9.62 20.31 15.68
CA ALA A 51 8.46 19.51 16.05
C ALA A 51 8.78 18.00 16.11
N PRO A 52 8.16 17.24 17.03
CA PRO A 52 8.29 15.80 17.08
C PRO A 52 7.71 15.15 15.81
N VAL A 53 8.22 13.96 15.46
CA VAL A 53 7.73 13.20 14.31
C VAL A 53 6.52 12.35 14.71
N THR A 54 5.40 12.54 14.01
CA THR A 54 4.22 11.67 14.12
C THR A 54 4.31 10.54 13.12
N GLY A 55 4.16 9.29 13.57
CA GLY A 55 4.09 8.11 12.72
C GLY A 55 2.65 7.79 12.32
N LEU A 56 2.40 7.58 11.02
CA LEU A 56 1.14 7.07 10.49
C LEU A 56 1.37 5.73 9.80
N VAL A 57 0.54 4.74 10.10
CA VAL A 57 0.62 3.42 9.44
C VAL A 57 -0.70 3.14 8.73
N GLY A 58 -0.63 2.75 7.46
CA GLY A 58 -1.80 2.45 6.66
C GLY A 58 -1.69 1.11 5.93
N LYS A 59 -2.72 0.26 6.07
CA LYS A 59 -2.81 -1.02 5.35
C LYS A 59 -2.92 -0.76 3.85
N GLY A 60 -2.04 -1.37 3.06
CA GLY A 60 -1.94 -1.23 1.60
C GLY A 60 -2.14 -2.55 0.86
N VAL A 61 -3.04 -3.43 1.32
CA VAL A 61 -3.35 -4.68 0.63
C VAL A 61 -4.25 -4.40 -0.56
N THR A 62 -3.69 -4.51 -1.78
CA THR A 62 -4.39 -4.13 -3.02
C THR A 62 -5.37 -5.18 -3.52
N CYS A 63 -5.25 -6.42 -3.03
CA CYS A 63 -6.20 -7.51 -3.29
C CYS A 63 -6.13 -8.52 -2.14
N ASP A 64 -7.20 -8.69 -1.37
CA ASP A 64 -7.25 -9.63 -0.24
C ASP A 64 -8.25 -10.75 -0.48
N THR A 65 -7.80 -11.84 -1.08
CA THR A 65 -8.63 -13.05 -1.26
C THR A 65 -8.73 -13.91 0.01
N GLY A 66 -7.96 -13.59 1.06
CA GLY A 66 -7.84 -14.39 2.27
C GLY A 66 -6.70 -15.40 2.23
N GLY A 67 -6.03 -15.57 1.08
CA GLY A 67 -4.96 -16.57 0.92
C GLY A 67 -5.51 -18.00 1.06
N TYR A 68 -4.83 -18.88 1.78
CA TYR A 68 -5.29 -20.26 1.99
C TYR A 68 -6.61 -20.35 2.77
N CYS A 69 -6.94 -19.36 3.61
CA CYS A 69 -8.27 -19.21 4.21
C CYS A 69 -9.16 -18.41 3.25
N LEU A 70 -9.39 -18.92 2.06
CA LEU A 70 -10.07 -18.24 0.96
C LEU A 70 -11.44 -17.73 1.40
N LYS A 71 -11.69 -16.45 1.18
CA LYS A 71 -12.98 -15.82 1.45
C LYS A 71 -14.09 -16.47 0.60
N PRO A 72 -15.29 -16.67 1.13
CA PRO A 72 -16.43 -17.14 0.34
C PRO A 72 -16.83 -16.11 -0.73
N ALA A 73 -17.48 -16.55 -1.81
CA ALA A 73 -17.81 -15.74 -2.97
C ALA A 73 -18.53 -14.42 -2.61
N GLY A 74 -19.42 -14.44 -1.62
CA GLY A 74 -20.12 -13.24 -1.14
C GLY A 74 -19.20 -12.20 -0.49
N SER A 75 -18.06 -12.62 0.05
CA SER A 75 -17.07 -11.73 0.68
C SER A 75 -15.96 -11.28 -0.28
N MET A 76 -15.99 -11.74 -1.53
CA MET A 76 -15.01 -11.33 -2.55
C MET A 76 -15.31 -9.95 -3.13
N MET A 77 -16.51 -9.43 -2.94
CA MET A 77 -16.84 -8.07 -3.36
C MET A 77 -16.13 -7.07 -2.45
N GLY A 78 -15.39 -6.12 -3.04
CA GLY A 78 -14.68 -5.08 -2.29
C GLY A 78 -13.27 -5.43 -1.82
N ILE A 79 -12.76 -6.65 -2.10
CA ILE A 79 -11.39 -7.07 -1.68
C ILE A 79 -10.26 -6.17 -2.21
N LYS A 80 -10.52 -5.37 -3.24
CA LYS A 80 -9.58 -4.38 -3.79
C LYS A 80 -9.57 -3.08 -2.99
N GLY A 81 -10.57 -2.84 -2.15
CA GLY A 81 -10.64 -1.69 -1.24
C GLY A 81 -9.81 -1.85 0.04
N ASP A 82 -9.17 -2.99 0.23
CA ASP A 82 -8.42 -3.32 1.45
C ASP A 82 -7.09 -2.52 1.60
N MET A 83 -6.86 -1.61 0.66
CA MET A 83 -5.77 -0.63 0.67
C MET A 83 -6.22 0.78 1.11
N ALA A 84 -7.46 0.96 1.50
CA ALA A 84 -8.01 2.28 1.84
C ALA A 84 -7.27 2.95 3.01
N GLY A 85 -6.78 2.20 3.99
CA GLY A 85 -5.95 2.72 5.08
C GLY A 85 -4.64 3.34 4.57
N GLY A 86 -3.97 2.68 3.64
CA GLY A 86 -2.77 3.21 2.99
C GLY A 86 -3.06 4.45 2.15
N ALA A 87 -4.18 4.44 1.42
CA ALA A 87 -4.61 5.60 0.65
C ALA A 87 -4.90 6.81 1.55
N ALA A 88 -5.55 6.59 2.70
CA ALA A 88 -5.83 7.64 3.67
C ALA A 88 -4.54 8.26 4.23
N VAL A 89 -3.54 7.44 4.59
CA VAL A 89 -2.23 7.92 5.05
C VAL A 89 -1.53 8.75 3.96
N ALA A 90 -1.50 8.26 2.73
CA ALA A 90 -0.88 8.98 1.62
C ALA A 90 -1.58 10.33 1.35
N ALA A 91 -2.91 10.34 1.35
CA ALA A 91 -3.70 11.56 1.14
C ALA A 91 -3.50 12.58 2.28
N ALA A 92 -3.45 12.11 3.54
CA ALA A 92 -3.20 12.97 4.68
C ALA A 92 -1.83 13.66 4.59
N ILE A 93 -0.76 12.92 4.28
CA ILE A 93 0.59 13.47 4.14
C ILE A 93 0.64 14.47 2.97
N TYR A 94 0.00 14.13 1.84
CA TYR A 94 -0.11 15.04 0.72
C TYR A 94 -0.79 16.36 1.11
N ALA A 95 -1.93 16.26 1.82
CA ALA A 95 -2.69 17.44 2.25
C ALA A 95 -1.88 18.32 3.23
N LEU A 96 -1.15 17.71 4.17
CA LEU A 96 -0.28 18.44 5.09
C LEU A 96 0.82 19.20 4.35
N ALA A 97 1.46 18.54 3.38
CA ALA A 97 2.53 19.14 2.59
C ALA A 97 2.03 20.22 1.65
N ALA A 98 0.90 19.99 0.96
CA ALA A 98 0.30 20.96 0.04
C ALA A 98 -0.15 22.25 0.77
N ASN A 99 -0.56 22.14 2.03
CA ASN A 99 -0.94 23.28 2.86
C ASN A 99 0.21 23.80 3.74
N GLN A 100 1.42 23.29 3.58
CA GLN A 100 2.62 23.71 4.31
C GLN A 100 2.42 23.74 5.84
N VAL A 101 1.70 22.75 6.37
CA VAL A 101 1.40 22.64 7.80
C VAL A 101 2.68 22.39 8.59
N LYS A 102 2.90 23.14 9.68
CA LYS A 102 4.09 23.03 10.51
C LYS A 102 4.05 21.80 11.43
N VAL A 103 4.28 20.63 10.84
CA VAL A 103 4.34 19.32 11.53
C VAL A 103 5.34 18.41 10.82
N ASN A 104 5.84 17.41 11.54
CA ASN A 104 6.66 16.34 10.97
C ASN A 104 5.88 15.04 10.98
N VAL A 105 5.73 14.42 9.81
CA VAL A 105 5.00 13.16 9.68
C VAL A 105 5.81 12.15 8.87
N THR A 106 5.81 10.91 9.34
CA THR A 106 6.31 9.76 8.58
C THR A 106 5.17 8.77 8.40
N GLY A 107 4.79 8.52 7.15
CA GLY A 107 3.82 7.49 6.78
C GLY A 107 4.51 6.21 6.36
N VAL A 108 4.00 5.07 6.82
CA VAL A 108 4.46 3.74 6.44
C VAL A 108 3.28 2.96 5.90
N ILE A 109 3.38 2.50 4.66
CA ILE A 109 2.31 1.80 3.95
C ILE A 109 2.86 0.47 3.43
N PRO A 110 2.74 -0.62 4.21
CA PRO A 110 3.04 -1.96 3.70
C PRO A 110 2.01 -2.36 2.64
N MET A 111 2.50 -2.81 1.49
CA MET A 111 1.69 -3.13 0.32
C MET A 111 1.95 -4.56 -0.14
N CYS A 112 0.90 -5.32 -0.37
CA CYS A 112 0.95 -6.67 -0.92
C CYS A 112 -0.38 -7.07 -1.53
N GLU A 113 -0.40 -8.23 -2.21
CA GLU A 113 -1.59 -8.96 -2.57
C GLU A 113 -1.65 -10.28 -1.80
N ASN A 114 -2.73 -10.52 -1.07
CA ASN A 114 -2.98 -11.78 -0.39
C ASN A 114 -3.72 -12.74 -1.32
N ARG A 115 -2.97 -13.54 -2.09
CA ARG A 115 -3.47 -14.51 -3.08
C ARG A 115 -2.95 -15.91 -2.81
N ILE A 116 -3.68 -16.94 -3.28
CA ILE A 116 -3.26 -18.34 -3.19
C ILE A 116 -2.08 -18.62 -4.12
N SER A 117 -2.15 -18.11 -5.35
CA SER A 117 -1.08 -18.23 -6.35
C SER A 117 -1.23 -17.16 -7.44
N VAL A 118 -0.17 -17.00 -8.25
CA VAL A 118 -0.17 -16.14 -9.44
C VAL A 118 -1.27 -16.48 -10.45
N CYS A 119 -1.70 -17.74 -10.52
CA CYS A 119 -2.75 -18.21 -11.43
C CYS A 119 -4.18 -18.06 -10.86
N ALA A 120 -4.32 -17.77 -9.57
CA ALA A 120 -5.62 -17.58 -8.93
C ALA A 120 -6.10 -16.13 -9.13
N GLY A 121 -6.79 -15.88 -10.20
CA GLY A 121 -7.48 -14.60 -10.42
C GLY A 121 -8.58 -14.37 -9.39
N SER A 122 -8.86 -13.11 -9.07
CA SER A 122 -9.95 -12.69 -8.17
C SER A 122 -11.33 -12.81 -8.84
N GLY A 123 -11.67 -14.00 -9.36
CA GLY A 123 -12.97 -14.32 -9.93
C GLY A 123 -13.25 -13.72 -11.32
N ARG A 124 -14.34 -14.21 -11.95
CA ARG A 124 -14.74 -13.83 -13.33
C ARG A 124 -14.99 -12.33 -13.52
N ARG A 125 -15.37 -11.61 -12.49
CA ARG A 125 -15.69 -10.17 -12.59
C ARG A 125 -14.45 -9.32 -12.82
N ASP A 126 -13.29 -9.73 -12.33
CA ASP A 126 -12.07 -8.94 -12.49
C ASP A 126 -11.55 -8.96 -13.94
N ARG A 127 -11.82 -10.02 -14.69
CA ARG A 127 -11.49 -10.07 -16.14
C ARG A 127 -12.34 -9.09 -16.97
N PHE A 128 -13.58 -8.80 -16.53
CA PHE A 128 -14.46 -7.87 -17.25
C PHE A 128 -14.14 -6.40 -16.98
N LEU A 129 -13.62 -6.07 -15.79
CA LEU A 129 -13.35 -4.68 -15.41
C LEU A 129 -12.05 -4.12 -16.00
N TRP A 130 -11.18 -4.97 -16.58
CA TRP A 130 -9.89 -4.56 -17.13
C TRP A 130 -9.75 -4.77 -18.63
N ARG A 131 -10.82 -5.11 -19.35
CA ARG A 131 -10.78 -4.92 -20.80
C ARG A 131 -10.82 -3.41 -21.05
N LYS A 132 -9.67 -2.87 -21.42
CA LYS A 132 -9.64 -1.65 -22.23
C LYS A 132 -10.38 -2.01 -23.51
N GLU A 133 -11.45 -1.31 -23.81
CA GLU A 133 -11.98 -1.26 -25.16
C GLU A 133 -10.89 -0.55 -25.98
N ASP A 134 -10.32 -1.30 -26.94
CA ASP A 134 -9.45 -0.75 -27.98
C ASP A 134 -10.31 0.09 -28.94
#